data_bb5c7e2cdb20ff55ef64245cfadfbb60
#
_entry.id   bb5c7e2cdb20ff55ef64245cfadfbb60
#
_cell.length_a   1.000
_cell.length_b   1.000
_cell.length_c   1.000
_cell.angle_alpha   90.00
_cell.angle_beta   90.00
_cell.angle_gamma   90.00
#
_symmetry.space_group_name_H-M   'P 1'
#
loop_
_entity.id
_entity.type
_entity.pdbx_description
1 polymer ?
#
loop_
_entity_poly.entity_id
_entity_poly.type
_entity_poly.pdbx_seq_one_letter_code
_entity_poly.pdbx_strand_id
1 'polypeptide(L)'
;MACLMFNSYYNLDSLCLYFRFIYVPAPHTADAIGDSLSKCLFEWNIDRKLSTLTVDNCSTNDALIDYMINKIGPVSFVLDGELFHMRCCAHILNLIVKDGMQTIYTSIEKIRESVGYWVATPKREEKFKNTCQQLSMTYGKKLAQDCRTRWNSTYLMLASALPYEEVFKRCAIRFSHYKSLPSEKDWKVAREICDHLKLFFSVTELFSGTKYPTSNHYFPKICEIRLALREWQSSCSDTIRNMAGDMIVKFDKYWG
;
A
#
# COMPACT_ATOMS: atom_id res chain seq x y z
N MET A 1 19.58 -0.26 4.92
CA MET A 1 19.85 -1.39 4.00
C MET A 1 18.90 -1.22 2.81
N ALA A 2 19.44 -0.87 1.64
CA ALA A 2 18.63 -0.72 0.43
C ALA A 2 18.55 -2.06 -0.30
N CYS A 3 17.36 -2.47 -0.72
CA CYS A 3 17.15 -3.64 -1.56
C CYS A 3 16.87 -3.14 -2.98
N LEU A 4 17.74 -3.48 -3.91
CA LEU A 4 17.59 -3.11 -5.32
C LEU A 4 17.11 -4.32 -6.11
N MET A 5 16.01 -4.12 -6.82
CA MET A 5 15.39 -5.12 -7.67
C MET A 5 15.56 -4.69 -9.13
N PHE A 6 16.27 -5.46 -9.93
CA PHE A 6 16.45 -5.19 -11.35
C PHE A 6 15.63 -6.19 -12.17
N ASN A 7 14.75 -5.68 -13.03
CA ASN A 7 14.11 -6.45 -14.08
C ASN A 7 14.86 -6.16 -15.39
N SER A 8 15.55 -7.15 -15.93
CA SER A 8 16.14 -7.08 -17.28
C SER A 8 15.41 -8.04 -18.19
N TYR A 9 14.80 -7.51 -19.24
CA TYR A 9 14.16 -8.32 -20.29
C TYR A 9 15.19 -8.58 -21.39
N TYR A 10 15.75 -9.78 -21.39
CA TYR A 10 16.45 -10.33 -22.56
C TYR A 10 15.61 -11.46 -23.15
N ASN A 11 14.87 -11.21 -24.22
CA ASN A 11 13.88 -12.05 -24.87
C ASN A 11 12.51 -12.12 -24.16
N LEU A 12 11.47 -12.16 -24.95
CA LEU A 12 10.06 -12.27 -24.54
C LEU A 12 9.72 -13.52 -23.69
N ASP A 13 10.65 -14.48 -23.61
CA ASP A 13 10.43 -15.77 -22.93
C ASP A 13 11.21 -15.94 -21.61
N SER A 14 12.03 -14.97 -21.19
CA SER A 14 12.78 -15.10 -19.94
C SER A 14 12.74 -13.85 -19.06
N LEU A 15 11.99 -13.93 -17.96
CA LEU A 15 12.05 -12.97 -16.87
C LEU A 15 13.31 -13.28 -16.04
N CYS A 16 14.34 -12.46 -16.16
CA CYS A 16 15.54 -12.61 -15.34
C CYS A 16 15.48 -11.63 -14.16
N LEU A 17 15.32 -12.16 -12.94
CA LEU A 17 15.27 -11.39 -11.70
C LEU A 17 16.62 -11.46 -11.00
N TYR A 18 17.27 -10.31 -10.84
CA TYR A 18 18.50 -10.19 -10.04
C TYR A 18 18.17 -9.45 -8.75
N PHE A 19 18.52 -10.05 -7.61
CA PHE A 19 18.39 -9.44 -6.30
C PHE A 19 19.78 -9.21 -5.72
N ARG A 20 20.05 -7.99 -5.26
CA ARG A 20 21.24 -7.68 -4.49
C ARG A 20 20.88 -6.78 -3.31
N PHE A 21 21.38 -7.15 -2.14
CA PHE A 21 21.36 -6.29 -0.97
C PHE A 21 22.66 -5.49 -0.93
N ILE A 22 22.54 -4.16 -0.95
CA ILE A 22 23.69 -3.27 -0.90
C ILE A 22 23.63 -2.53 0.44
N TYR A 23 24.75 -2.56 1.16
CA TYR A 23 24.92 -1.72 2.33
C TYR A 23 25.26 -0.30 1.86
N VAL A 24 24.42 0.67 2.24
CA VAL A 24 24.68 2.10 2.04
C VAL A 24 24.94 2.70 3.41
N PRO A 25 26.15 3.27 3.66
CA PRO A 25 26.42 3.91 4.93
C PRO A 25 25.59 5.18 5.11
N ALA A 26 25.30 5.54 6.35
CA ALA A 26 24.66 6.82 6.67
C ALA A 26 25.66 7.99 6.46
N PRO A 27 25.15 9.18 6.07
CA PRO A 27 23.75 9.51 5.77
C PRO A 27 23.28 8.96 4.42
N HIS A 28 22.02 8.54 4.33
CA HIS A 28 21.41 8.02 3.09
C HIS A 28 21.04 9.18 2.14
N THR A 29 22.03 9.89 1.65
CA THR A 29 21.85 10.95 0.63
C THR A 29 21.71 10.36 -0.76
N ALA A 30 21.20 11.15 -1.71
CA ALA A 30 21.10 10.77 -3.12
C ALA A 30 22.45 10.33 -3.68
N ASP A 31 23.54 11.06 -3.36
CA ASP A 31 24.90 10.76 -3.80
C ASP A 31 25.40 9.42 -3.24
N ALA A 32 25.24 9.19 -1.93
CA ALA A 32 25.69 7.94 -1.28
C ALA A 32 24.96 6.70 -1.83
N ILE A 33 23.66 6.84 -2.06
CA ILE A 33 22.85 5.79 -2.68
C ILE A 33 23.26 5.60 -4.13
N GLY A 34 23.41 6.69 -4.88
CA GLY A 34 23.79 6.69 -6.30
C GLY A 34 25.17 6.11 -6.55
N ASP A 35 26.16 6.42 -5.72
CA ASP A 35 27.49 5.83 -5.81
C ASP A 35 27.46 4.32 -5.58
N SER A 36 26.73 3.88 -4.56
CA SER A 36 26.61 2.45 -4.23
C SER A 36 25.86 1.70 -5.36
N LEU A 37 24.83 2.32 -5.94
CA LEU A 37 24.09 1.77 -7.06
C LEU A 37 24.93 1.72 -8.32
N SER A 38 25.61 2.82 -8.68
CA SER A 38 26.48 2.90 -9.86
C SER A 38 27.59 1.86 -9.79
N LYS A 39 28.23 1.70 -8.62
CA LYS A 39 29.26 0.67 -8.40
C LYS A 39 28.71 -0.73 -8.68
N CYS A 40 27.52 -1.04 -8.19
CA CYS A 40 26.86 -2.31 -8.45
C CYS A 40 26.58 -2.53 -9.95
N LEU A 41 26.10 -1.52 -10.64
CA LEU A 41 25.82 -1.57 -12.08
C LEU A 41 27.07 -1.78 -12.92
N PHE A 42 28.19 -1.10 -12.56
CA PHE A 42 29.49 -1.28 -13.20
C PHE A 42 30.07 -2.69 -12.93
N GLU A 43 29.97 -3.19 -11.70
CA GLU A 43 30.41 -4.54 -11.37
C GLU A 43 29.66 -5.61 -12.19
N TRP A 44 28.38 -5.36 -12.52
CA TRP A 44 27.56 -6.25 -13.33
C TRP A 44 27.64 -5.97 -14.83
N ASN A 45 28.34 -4.92 -15.22
CA ASN A 45 28.47 -4.49 -16.62
C ASN A 45 27.12 -4.24 -17.31
N ILE A 46 26.20 -3.61 -16.57
CA ILE A 46 24.83 -3.26 -17.02
C ILE A 46 24.53 -1.76 -16.92
N ASP A 47 25.52 -0.93 -16.58
CA ASP A 47 25.38 0.52 -16.46
C ASP A 47 24.83 1.19 -17.71
N ARG A 48 25.21 0.69 -18.90
CA ARG A 48 24.74 1.19 -20.21
C ARG A 48 23.53 0.43 -20.77
N LYS A 49 22.91 -0.43 -19.99
CA LYS A 49 21.75 -1.25 -20.40
C LYS A 49 20.49 -0.88 -19.63
N LEU A 50 20.54 0.20 -18.87
CA LEU A 50 19.41 0.70 -18.10
C LEU A 50 18.42 1.40 -19.04
N SER A 51 17.14 1.04 -18.94
CA SER A 51 16.06 1.78 -19.59
C SER A 51 15.31 2.65 -18.57
N THR A 52 14.98 2.09 -17.42
CA THR A 52 14.22 2.79 -16.37
C THR A 52 14.71 2.38 -14.99
N LEU A 53 14.52 3.26 -14.01
CA LEU A 53 14.73 3.00 -12.59
C LEU A 53 13.42 3.28 -11.82
N THR A 54 12.89 2.25 -11.18
CA THR A 54 11.68 2.39 -10.36
C THR A 54 12.06 2.60 -8.91
N VAL A 55 11.66 3.73 -8.35
CA VAL A 55 11.88 4.10 -6.94
C VAL A 55 10.61 4.66 -6.32
N ASP A 56 10.55 4.75 -4.99
CA ASP A 56 9.43 5.41 -4.32
C ASP A 56 9.49 6.95 -4.52
N ASN A 57 8.38 7.64 -4.18
CA ASN A 57 8.21 9.06 -4.50
C ASN A 57 8.72 9.96 -3.37
N CYS A 58 9.93 9.76 -2.88
CA CYS A 58 10.57 10.67 -1.93
C CYS A 58 11.55 11.61 -2.65
N SER A 59 11.77 12.80 -2.09
CA SER A 59 12.65 13.82 -2.67
C SER A 59 14.11 13.36 -2.83
N THR A 60 14.58 12.48 -1.94
CA THR A 60 15.92 11.88 -2.06
C THR A 60 16.03 11.03 -3.33
N ASN A 61 14.96 10.34 -3.72
CA ASN A 61 14.95 9.52 -4.92
C ASN A 61 14.82 10.38 -6.19
N ASP A 62 14.11 11.52 -6.15
CA ASP A 62 14.14 12.47 -7.27
C ASP A 62 15.58 12.95 -7.52
N ALA A 63 16.30 13.36 -6.48
CA ALA A 63 17.72 13.74 -6.58
C ALA A 63 18.63 12.58 -7.00
N LEU A 64 18.32 11.35 -6.59
CA LEU A 64 19.05 10.14 -7.02
C LEU A 64 18.93 9.93 -8.54
N ILE A 65 17.78 10.15 -9.12
CA ILE A 65 17.58 10.03 -10.57
C ILE A 65 18.49 10.99 -11.32
N ASP A 66 18.49 12.28 -10.92
CA ASP A 66 19.33 13.31 -11.52
C ASP A 66 20.83 12.95 -11.36
N TYR A 67 21.21 12.47 -10.18
CA TYR A 67 22.57 12.00 -9.92
C TYR A 67 22.97 10.86 -10.88
N MET A 68 22.10 9.85 -11.04
CA MET A 68 22.37 8.68 -11.88
C MET A 68 22.51 9.06 -13.37
N ILE A 69 21.62 9.92 -13.88
CA ILE A 69 21.69 10.43 -15.27
C ILE A 69 23.01 11.15 -15.51
N ASN A 70 23.41 12.03 -14.58
CA ASN A 70 24.69 12.76 -14.70
C ASN A 70 25.91 11.84 -14.59
N LYS A 71 25.87 10.84 -13.71
CA LYS A 71 26.98 9.92 -13.45
C LYS A 71 27.27 8.96 -14.61
N ILE A 72 26.22 8.43 -15.23
CA ILE A 72 26.32 7.46 -16.34
C ILE A 72 26.46 8.19 -17.68
N GLY A 73 25.90 9.40 -17.79
CA GLY A 73 25.84 10.23 -18.97
C GLY A 73 24.51 10.12 -19.71
N PRO A 74 23.82 11.25 -20.00
CA PRO A 74 22.46 11.29 -20.55
C PRO A 74 22.36 10.50 -21.88
N VAL A 75 23.36 10.55 -22.72
CA VAL A 75 23.41 9.82 -24.02
C VAL A 75 23.26 8.30 -23.88
N SER A 76 23.49 7.76 -22.67
CA SER A 76 23.34 6.32 -22.39
C SER A 76 21.89 5.91 -22.16
N PHE A 77 20.96 6.87 -22.05
CA PHE A 77 19.55 6.61 -21.74
C PHE A 77 18.64 6.93 -22.93
N VAL A 78 17.48 6.27 -22.95
CA VAL A 78 16.43 6.58 -23.94
C VAL A 78 15.93 8.00 -23.70
N LEU A 79 15.85 8.82 -24.76
CA LEU A 79 15.46 10.23 -24.71
C LEU A 79 16.25 11.03 -23.64
N ASP A 80 17.57 10.85 -23.61
CA ASP A 80 18.49 11.53 -22.69
C ASP A 80 18.08 11.43 -21.20
N GLY A 81 17.32 10.37 -20.85
CA GLY A 81 16.89 10.09 -19.48
C GLY A 81 15.50 10.59 -19.11
N GLU A 82 14.74 11.20 -20.02
CA GLU A 82 13.36 11.65 -19.72
C GLU A 82 12.44 10.53 -19.22
N LEU A 83 12.65 9.28 -19.69
CA LEU A 83 11.89 8.12 -19.27
C LEU A 83 12.59 7.27 -18.18
N PHE A 84 13.74 7.73 -17.69
CA PHE A 84 14.53 6.94 -16.74
C PHE A 84 13.84 6.79 -15.39
N HIS A 85 13.17 7.85 -14.89
CA HIS A 85 12.44 7.82 -13.62
C HIS A 85 11.06 7.20 -13.75
N MET A 86 10.91 5.99 -13.31
CA MET A 86 9.61 5.34 -13.18
C MET A 86 9.13 5.39 -11.72
N ARG A 87 8.09 6.17 -11.44
CA ARG A 87 7.53 6.28 -10.10
C ARG A 87 6.84 5.00 -9.66
N CYS A 88 7.11 4.55 -8.44
CA CYS A 88 6.51 3.34 -7.90
C CYS A 88 4.98 3.48 -7.79
N CYS A 89 4.24 2.77 -8.62
CA CYS A 89 2.77 2.80 -8.66
C CYS A 89 2.15 2.37 -7.33
N ALA A 90 2.66 1.31 -6.70
CA ALA A 90 2.17 0.85 -5.40
C ALA A 90 2.34 1.93 -4.31
N HIS A 91 3.42 2.72 -4.38
CA HIS A 91 3.61 3.85 -3.47
C HIS A 91 2.62 5.00 -3.76
N ILE A 92 2.35 5.31 -5.03
CA ILE A 92 1.33 6.30 -5.42
C ILE A 92 -0.04 5.87 -4.89
N LEU A 93 -0.44 4.61 -5.09
CA LEU A 93 -1.70 4.08 -4.55
C LEU A 93 -1.76 4.21 -3.02
N ASN A 94 -0.65 3.93 -2.32
CA ASN A 94 -0.58 4.12 -0.87
C ASN A 94 -0.81 5.58 -0.46
N LEU A 95 -0.25 6.54 -1.20
CA LEU A 95 -0.44 7.97 -0.91
C LEU A 95 -1.88 8.40 -1.17
N ILE A 96 -2.50 7.96 -2.28
CA ILE A 96 -3.89 8.27 -2.63
C ILE A 96 -4.84 7.76 -1.53
N VAL A 97 -4.71 6.49 -1.16
CA VAL A 97 -5.59 5.90 -0.14
C VAL A 97 -5.36 6.51 1.24
N LYS A 98 -4.10 6.80 1.61
CA LYS A 98 -3.81 7.46 2.89
C LYS A 98 -4.47 8.82 3.02
N ASP A 99 -4.47 9.64 1.96
CA ASP A 99 -5.13 10.95 1.98
C ASP A 99 -6.65 10.77 2.17
N GLY A 100 -7.29 9.89 1.41
CA GLY A 100 -8.71 9.62 1.58
C GLY A 100 -9.09 9.07 2.96
N MET A 101 -8.21 8.25 3.57
CA MET A 101 -8.45 7.69 4.90
C MET A 101 -8.36 8.70 6.04
N GLN A 102 -7.81 9.91 5.83
CA GLN A 102 -7.77 10.96 6.87
C GLN A 102 -9.17 11.39 7.28
N THR A 103 -10.09 11.50 6.32
CA THR A 103 -11.50 11.88 6.55
C THR A 103 -12.22 10.95 7.54
N ILE A 104 -11.79 9.70 7.63
CA ILE A 104 -12.44 8.63 8.40
C ILE A 104 -11.56 8.09 9.52
N TYR A 105 -10.46 8.77 9.79
CA TYR A 105 -9.45 8.33 10.77
C TYR A 105 -10.06 7.93 12.12
N THR A 106 -11.01 8.71 12.63
CA THR A 106 -11.62 8.48 13.95
C THR A 106 -12.35 7.13 14.04
N SER A 107 -13.13 6.78 13.00
CA SER A 107 -13.84 5.50 12.99
C SER A 107 -12.90 4.31 12.83
N ILE A 108 -11.86 4.45 12.01
CA ILE A 108 -10.81 3.43 11.88
C ILE A 108 -10.09 3.22 13.21
N GLU A 109 -9.77 4.30 13.93
CA GLU A 109 -9.04 4.21 15.21
C GLU A 109 -9.85 3.45 16.27
N LYS A 110 -11.16 3.65 16.32
CA LYS A 110 -12.04 2.90 17.24
C LYS A 110 -12.00 1.39 16.98
N ILE A 111 -12.06 0.99 15.71
CA ILE A 111 -11.96 -0.42 15.36
C ILE A 111 -10.54 -0.96 15.64
N ARG A 112 -9.51 -0.18 15.35
CA ARG A 112 -8.11 -0.53 15.64
C ARG A 112 -7.87 -0.78 17.12
N GLU A 113 -8.35 0.11 17.99
CA GLU A 113 -8.28 -0.05 19.45
C GLU A 113 -8.99 -1.33 19.90
N SER A 114 -10.15 -1.60 19.31
CA SER A 114 -10.95 -2.78 19.61
C SER A 114 -10.25 -4.08 19.19
N VAL A 115 -9.76 -4.14 17.97
CA VAL A 115 -8.96 -5.27 17.46
C VAL A 115 -7.71 -5.45 18.31
N GLY A 116 -6.96 -4.35 18.54
CA GLY A 116 -5.74 -4.36 19.36
C GLY A 116 -5.97 -4.91 20.77
N TYR A 117 -7.08 -4.54 21.40
CA TYR A 117 -7.45 -5.10 22.70
C TYR A 117 -7.57 -6.62 22.68
N TRP A 118 -8.24 -7.17 21.67
CA TRP A 118 -8.50 -8.61 21.62
C TRP A 118 -7.31 -9.44 21.17
N VAL A 119 -6.43 -8.91 20.33
CA VAL A 119 -5.22 -9.63 19.88
C VAL A 119 -4.00 -9.41 20.79
N ALA A 120 -4.10 -8.53 21.78
CA ALA A 120 -2.96 -8.19 22.66
C ALA A 120 -2.40 -9.37 23.47
N THR A 121 -3.22 -10.35 23.80
CA THR A 121 -2.77 -11.54 24.55
C THR A 121 -3.51 -12.81 24.12
N PRO A 122 -2.85 -13.99 24.16
CA PRO A 122 -3.49 -15.26 23.81
C PRO A 122 -4.79 -15.51 24.61
N LYS A 123 -4.81 -15.14 25.89
CA LYS A 123 -5.98 -15.30 26.77
C LYS A 123 -7.18 -14.45 26.31
N ARG A 124 -6.94 -13.24 25.78
CA ARG A 124 -8.00 -12.39 25.22
C ARG A 124 -8.50 -12.96 23.91
N GLU A 125 -7.59 -13.37 23.03
CA GLU A 125 -7.95 -14.00 21.77
C GLU A 125 -8.78 -15.26 21.96
N GLU A 126 -8.43 -16.11 22.94
CA GLU A 126 -9.22 -17.29 23.31
C GLU A 126 -10.62 -16.92 23.79
N LYS A 127 -10.76 -15.90 24.65
CA LYS A 127 -12.07 -15.40 25.09
C LYS A 127 -12.92 -14.91 23.92
N PHE A 128 -12.31 -14.20 22.97
CA PHE A 128 -12.98 -13.74 21.75
C PHE A 128 -13.47 -14.94 20.92
N LYS A 129 -12.59 -15.91 20.66
CA LYS A 129 -12.92 -17.15 19.95
C LYS A 129 -14.06 -17.93 20.63
N ASN A 130 -14.03 -18.07 21.95
CA ASN A 130 -15.10 -18.73 22.71
C ASN A 130 -16.43 -17.96 22.59
N THR A 131 -16.39 -16.62 22.50
CA THR A 131 -17.60 -15.81 22.27
C THR A 131 -18.14 -16.01 20.85
N CYS A 132 -17.28 -16.14 19.84
CA CYS A 132 -17.70 -16.54 18.49
C CYS A 132 -18.46 -17.88 18.50
N GLN A 133 -17.92 -18.88 19.16
CA GLN A 133 -18.55 -20.22 19.27
C GLN A 133 -19.93 -20.16 19.94
N GLN A 134 -20.08 -19.34 20.99
CA GLN A 134 -21.37 -19.15 21.68
C GLN A 134 -22.43 -18.48 20.79
N LEU A 135 -22.01 -17.69 19.82
CA LEU A 135 -22.88 -17.07 18.81
C LEU A 135 -23.04 -17.95 17.57
N SER A 136 -22.62 -19.22 17.63
CA SER A 136 -22.62 -20.15 16.50
C SER A 136 -21.87 -19.62 15.27
N MET A 137 -20.86 -18.75 15.49
CA MET A 137 -20.02 -18.17 14.45
C MET A 137 -18.68 -18.92 14.40
N THR A 138 -18.26 -19.28 13.19
CA THR A 138 -16.93 -19.85 12.98
C THR A 138 -15.86 -18.76 13.04
N TYR A 139 -14.85 -18.91 13.89
CA TYR A 139 -13.67 -18.04 13.90
C TYR A 139 -12.71 -18.46 12.77
N GLY A 140 -13.15 -18.24 11.51
CA GLY A 140 -12.40 -18.65 10.31
C GLY A 140 -11.31 -17.67 9.93
N LYS A 141 -11.55 -16.37 10.08
CA LYS A 141 -10.58 -15.31 9.80
C LYS A 141 -10.09 -14.72 11.12
N LYS A 142 -8.80 -14.91 11.39
CA LYS A 142 -8.17 -14.36 12.59
C LYS A 142 -8.16 -12.83 12.54
N LEU A 143 -8.47 -12.18 13.67
CA LEU A 143 -8.28 -10.73 13.79
C LEU A 143 -6.79 -10.40 13.60
N ALA A 144 -6.51 -9.41 12.77
CA ALA A 144 -5.17 -8.94 12.48
C ALA A 144 -5.04 -7.47 12.84
N GLN A 145 -4.00 -7.12 13.61
CA GLN A 145 -3.66 -5.72 13.85
C GLN A 145 -2.94 -5.15 12.63
N ASP A 146 -3.15 -3.87 12.38
CA ASP A 146 -2.54 -3.19 11.26
C ASP A 146 -1.19 -2.53 11.58
N CYS A 147 -0.49 -2.18 10.51
CA CYS A 147 0.67 -1.30 10.53
C CYS A 147 0.23 0.06 9.97
N ARG A 148 0.20 1.10 10.78
CA ARG A 148 -0.31 2.45 10.44
C ARG A 148 0.34 3.08 9.20
N THR A 149 1.55 2.65 8.84
CA THR A 149 2.27 3.17 7.67
C THR A 149 1.82 2.53 6.36
N ARG A 150 1.08 1.40 6.41
CA ARG A 150 0.65 0.60 5.26
C ARG A 150 -0.87 0.50 5.22
N TRP A 151 -1.51 1.22 4.35
CA TRP A 151 -2.97 1.21 4.20
C TRP A 151 -3.56 -0.19 3.94
N ASN A 152 -2.85 -1.05 3.20
CA ASN A 152 -3.30 -2.43 2.95
C ASN A 152 -3.53 -3.20 4.24
N SER A 153 -2.66 -3.01 5.24
CA SER A 153 -2.83 -3.67 6.54
C SER A 153 -4.04 -3.14 7.30
N THR A 154 -4.34 -1.84 7.17
CA THR A 154 -5.55 -1.24 7.75
C THR A 154 -6.81 -1.79 7.07
N TYR A 155 -6.81 -1.89 5.73
CA TYR A 155 -7.90 -2.56 5.00
C TYR A 155 -8.10 -4.00 5.47
N LEU A 156 -7.03 -4.79 5.58
CA LEU A 156 -7.09 -6.18 6.05
C LEU A 156 -7.57 -6.29 7.51
N MET A 157 -7.16 -5.37 8.38
CA MET A 157 -7.66 -5.28 9.75
C MET A 157 -9.17 -5.07 9.75
N LEU A 158 -9.68 -4.06 9.05
CA LEU A 158 -11.11 -3.78 8.95
C LEU A 158 -11.87 -4.97 8.36
N ALA A 159 -11.41 -5.51 7.24
CA ALA A 159 -12.01 -6.68 6.60
C ALA A 159 -11.98 -7.95 7.47
N SER A 160 -11.04 -8.07 8.41
CA SER A 160 -11.01 -9.16 9.39
C SER A 160 -11.98 -8.94 10.54
N ALA A 161 -12.24 -7.69 10.93
CA ALA A 161 -13.08 -7.34 12.07
C ALA A 161 -14.58 -7.31 11.71
N LEU A 162 -14.93 -6.84 10.50
CA LEU A 162 -16.32 -6.66 10.08
C LEU A 162 -17.23 -7.86 10.29
N PRO A 163 -16.83 -9.12 9.98
CA PRO A 163 -17.69 -10.27 10.22
C PRO A 163 -18.03 -10.52 11.70
N TYR A 164 -17.26 -9.94 12.61
CA TYR A 164 -17.38 -10.18 14.04
C TYR A 164 -18.04 -9.04 14.83
N GLU A 165 -18.72 -8.09 14.16
CA GLU A 165 -19.37 -6.95 14.82
C GLU A 165 -20.22 -7.37 16.02
N GLU A 166 -21.08 -8.41 15.86
CA GLU A 166 -21.93 -8.92 16.95
C GLU A 166 -21.11 -9.57 18.08
N VAL A 167 -19.96 -10.16 17.75
CA VAL A 167 -19.06 -10.72 18.77
C VAL A 167 -18.46 -9.61 19.62
N PHE A 168 -18.03 -8.48 18.99
CA PHE A 168 -17.53 -7.33 19.73
C PHE A 168 -18.60 -6.75 20.67
N LYS A 169 -19.85 -6.61 20.21
CA LYS A 169 -20.98 -6.15 21.03
C LYS A 169 -21.21 -7.11 22.22
N ARG A 170 -21.21 -8.42 21.97
CA ARG A 170 -21.38 -9.42 23.02
C ARG A 170 -20.21 -9.41 24.03
N CYS A 171 -19.01 -9.23 23.54
CA CYS A 171 -17.81 -9.09 24.38
C CYS A 171 -17.88 -7.86 25.29
N ALA A 172 -18.41 -6.74 24.82
CA ALA A 172 -18.55 -5.53 25.63
C ALA A 172 -19.52 -5.70 26.80
N ILE A 173 -20.59 -6.46 26.60
CA ILE A 173 -21.54 -6.81 27.69
C ILE A 173 -20.88 -7.75 28.71
N ARG A 174 -20.07 -8.71 28.23
CA ARG A 174 -19.56 -9.81 29.07
C ARG A 174 -18.27 -9.43 29.82
N PHE A 175 -17.44 -8.57 29.24
CA PHE A 175 -16.12 -8.27 29.79
C PHE A 175 -16.01 -6.78 30.13
N SER A 176 -16.18 -6.46 31.42
CA SER A 176 -16.20 -5.08 31.95
C SER A 176 -14.93 -4.27 31.65
N HIS A 177 -13.79 -4.93 31.46
CA HIS A 177 -12.51 -4.28 31.11
C HIS A 177 -12.38 -3.90 29.63
N TYR A 178 -13.25 -4.41 28.74
CA TYR A 178 -13.29 -4.02 27.34
C TYR A 178 -14.13 -2.77 27.18
N LYS A 179 -13.49 -1.61 26.90
CA LYS A 179 -14.13 -0.28 26.84
C LYS A 179 -14.13 0.34 25.43
N SER A 180 -13.40 -0.23 24.49
CA SER A 180 -13.21 0.32 23.14
C SER A 180 -14.16 -0.27 22.10
N LEU A 181 -15.44 -0.49 22.47
CA LEU A 181 -16.45 -0.94 21.51
C LEU A 181 -16.71 0.14 20.47
N PRO A 182 -16.54 -0.13 19.17
CA PRO A 182 -16.93 0.79 18.11
C PRO A 182 -18.45 0.97 18.08
N SER A 183 -18.93 2.16 17.74
CA SER A 183 -20.34 2.45 17.55
C SER A 183 -20.86 1.85 16.25
N GLU A 184 -22.19 1.78 16.10
CA GLU A 184 -22.82 1.34 14.85
C GLU A 184 -22.43 2.23 13.66
N LYS A 185 -22.24 3.54 13.92
CA LYS A 185 -21.74 4.48 12.91
C LYS A 185 -20.34 4.10 12.44
N ASP A 186 -19.45 3.72 13.37
CA ASP A 186 -18.07 3.32 13.04
C ASP A 186 -18.07 2.04 12.18
N TRP A 187 -18.91 1.07 12.54
CA TRP A 187 -19.06 -0.16 11.74
C TRP A 187 -19.66 0.08 10.37
N LYS A 188 -20.64 0.98 10.26
CA LYS A 188 -21.22 1.37 8.96
C LYS A 188 -20.16 2.01 8.06
N VAL A 189 -19.40 2.98 8.59
CA VAL A 189 -18.30 3.63 7.88
C VAL A 189 -17.26 2.61 7.45
N ALA A 190 -16.86 1.69 8.31
CA ALA A 190 -15.90 0.66 7.99
C ALA A 190 -16.34 -0.27 6.85
N ARG A 191 -17.62 -0.65 6.79
CA ARG A 191 -18.17 -1.45 5.68
C ARG A 191 -18.11 -0.68 4.37
N GLU A 192 -18.66 0.54 4.34
CA GLU A 192 -18.63 1.38 3.15
C GLU A 192 -17.21 1.52 2.59
N ILE A 193 -16.22 1.74 3.47
CA ILE A 193 -14.82 1.91 3.09
C ILE A 193 -14.20 0.61 2.58
N CYS A 194 -14.43 -0.51 3.25
CA CYS A 194 -13.89 -1.78 2.79
C CYS A 194 -14.41 -2.15 1.39
N ASP A 195 -15.68 -1.87 1.11
CA ASP A 195 -16.26 -2.13 -0.20
C ASP A 195 -15.57 -1.31 -1.30
N HIS A 196 -15.32 -0.02 -1.04
CA HIS A 196 -14.66 0.87 -1.99
C HIS A 196 -13.16 0.58 -2.12
N LEU A 197 -12.45 0.40 -1.01
CA LEU A 197 -11.01 0.15 -1.03
C LEU A 197 -10.62 -1.23 -1.57
N LYS A 198 -11.56 -2.14 -1.74
CA LYS A 198 -11.33 -3.46 -2.35
C LYS A 198 -10.70 -3.36 -3.74
N LEU A 199 -11.13 -2.38 -4.55
CA LEU A 199 -10.53 -2.10 -5.85
C LEU A 199 -9.04 -1.76 -5.71
N PHE A 200 -8.72 -0.80 -4.85
CA PHE A 200 -7.33 -0.38 -4.61
C PHE A 200 -6.48 -1.53 -4.09
N PHE A 201 -7.04 -2.36 -3.21
CA PHE A 201 -6.35 -3.53 -2.68
C PHE A 201 -6.00 -4.51 -3.79
N SER A 202 -6.97 -4.88 -4.63
CA SER A 202 -6.74 -5.80 -5.75
C SER A 202 -5.72 -5.28 -6.77
N VAL A 203 -5.76 -3.97 -7.07
CA VAL A 203 -4.78 -3.33 -7.97
C VAL A 203 -3.39 -3.29 -7.34
N THR A 204 -3.29 -3.02 -6.04
CA THR A 204 -2.00 -3.04 -5.34
C THR A 204 -1.39 -4.45 -5.32
N GLU A 205 -2.19 -5.48 -5.07
CA GLU A 205 -1.73 -6.88 -5.14
C GLU A 205 -1.26 -7.24 -6.56
N LEU A 206 -2.02 -6.83 -7.58
CA LEU A 206 -1.66 -7.05 -8.98
C LEU A 206 -0.30 -6.42 -9.33
N PHE A 207 -0.07 -5.16 -8.95
CA PHE A 207 1.18 -4.44 -9.24
C PHE A 207 2.36 -4.88 -8.38
N SER A 208 2.11 -5.50 -7.24
CA SER A 208 3.13 -6.10 -6.38
C SER A 208 3.50 -7.52 -6.80
N GLY A 209 2.87 -8.06 -7.84
CA GLY A 209 3.15 -9.40 -8.36
C GLY A 209 4.54 -9.50 -8.97
N THR A 210 5.27 -10.57 -8.65
CA THR A 210 6.65 -10.83 -9.14
C THR A 210 6.74 -11.97 -10.14
N LYS A 211 5.62 -12.66 -10.41
CA LYS A 211 5.60 -13.88 -11.22
C LYS A 211 5.13 -13.65 -12.68
N TYR A 212 4.74 -12.42 -13.00
CA TYR A 212 4.19 -12.06 -14.30
C TYR A 212 4.47 -10.59 -14.61
N PRO A 213 4.50 -10.19 -15.92
CA PRO A 213 4.59 -8.79 -16.30
C PRO A 213 3.36 -8.01 -15.80
N THR A 214 3.57 -6.86 -15.18
CA THR A 214 2.49 -6.01 -14.64
C THR A 214 2.20 -4.79 -15.51
N SER A 215 3.12 -4.45 -16.42
CA SER A 215 3.04 -3.24 -17.26
C SER A 215 1.82 -3.21 -18.19
N ASN A 216 1.41 -4.36 -18.73
CA ASN A 216 0.21 -4.49 -19.57
C ASN A 216 -1.09 -4.22 -18.81
N HIS A 217 -1.10 -4.37 -17.48
CA HIS A 217 -2.26 -4.09 -16.63
C HIS A 217 -2.29 -2.64 -16.13
N TYR A 218 -1.18 -1.91 -16.28
CA TYR A 218 -1.02 -0.60 -15.66
C TYR A 218 -2.09 0.39 -16.12
N PHE A 219 -2.13 0.70 -17.41
CA PHE A 219 -3.04 1.72 -17.94
C PHE A 219 -4.52 1.38 -17.70
N PRO A 220 -5.02 0.16 -18.02
CA PRO A 220 -6.41 -0.18 -17.75
C PRO A 220 -6.79 -0.04 -16.27
N LYS A 221 -5.91 -0.43 -15.34
CA LYS A 221 -6.20 -0.35 -13.91
C LYS A 221 -6.18 1.08 -13.36
N ILE A 222 -5.32 1.94 -13.87
CA ILE A 222 -5.34 3.36 -13.53
C ILE A 222 -6.62 4.03 -14.03
N CYS A 223 -7.08 3.70 -15.25
CA CYS A 223 -8.37 4.18 -15.76
C CYS A 223 -9.56 3.68 -14.92
N GLU A 224 -9.54 2.41 -14.52
CA GLU A 224 -10.57 1.81 -13.64
C GLU A 224 -10.67 2.56 -12.30
N ILE A 225 -9.51 2.84 -11.67
CA ILE A 225 -9.45 3.64 -10.44
C ILE A 225 -10.01 5.05 -10.67
N ARG A 226 -9.64 5.72 -11.76
CA ARG A 226 -10.14 7.07 -12.07
C ARG A 226 -11.66 7.10 -12.22
N LEU A 227 -12.21 6.13 -12.92
CA LEU A 227 -13.67 6.00 -13.10
C LEU A 227 -14.37 5.75 -11.75
N ALA A 228 -13.86 4.83 -10.95
CA ALA A 228 -14.40 4.55 -9.62
C ALA A 228 -14.37 5.80 -8.71
N LEU A 229 -13.26 6.53 -8.67
CA LEU A 229 -13.14 7.77 -7.88
C LEU A 229 -14.17 8.82 -8.31
N ARG A 230 -14.43 8.98 -9.61
CA ARG A 230 -15.45 9.90 -10.14
C ARG A 230 -16.87 9.46 -9.74
N GLU A 231 -17.15 8.18 -9.81
CA GLU A 231 -18.42 7.61 -9.35
C GLU A 231 -18.65 7.87 -7.86
N TRP A 232 -17.61 7.66 -7.04
CA TRP A 232 -17.67 7.87 -5.59
C TRP A 232 -17.91 9.34 -5.20
N GLN A 233 -17.47 10.30 -6.02
CA GLN A 233 -17.80 11.73 -5.83
C GLN A 233 -19.29 12.02 -5.94
N SER A 234 -20.06 11.17 -6.62
CA SER A 234 -21.51 11.25 -6.75
C SER A 234 -22.26 10.37 -5.74
N SER A 235 -21.56 9.75 -4.79
CA SER A 235 -22.18 8.89 -3.76
C SER A 235 -23.15 9.64 -2.87
N CYS A 236 -24.21 8.96 -2.42
CA CYS A 236 -25.13 9.49 -1.41
C CYS A 236 -24.48 9.65 -0.03
N SER A 237 -23.38 8.94 0.24
CA SER A 237 -22.62 9.02 1.50
C SER A 237 -21.66 10.20 1.48
N ASP A 238 -21.84 11.16 2.38
CA ASP A 238 -20.91 12.29 2.57
C ASP A 238 -19.48 11.80 2.86
N THR A 239 -19.37 10.73 3.62
CA THR A 239 -18.09 10.11 3.96
C THR A 239 -17.33 9.66 2.70
N ILE A 240 -18.04 8.97 1.79
CA ILE A 240 -17.44 8.47 0.54
C ILE A 240 -17.12 9.63 -0.41
N ARG A 241 -18.03 10.63 -0.52
CA ARG A 241 -17.75 11.81 -1.36
C ARG A 241 -16.51 12.57 -0.91
N ASN A 242 -16.37 12.83 0.39
CA ASN A 242 -15.22 13.54 0.93
C ASN A 242 -13.92 12.72 0.74
N MET A 243 -13.96 11.42 1.05
CA MET A 243 -12.84 10.50 0.81
C MET A 243 -12.41 10.53 -0.66
N ALA A 244 -13.36 10.40 -1.59
CA ALA A 244 -13.08 10.42 -3.03
C ALA A 244 -12.50 11.77 -3.49
N GLY A 245 -12.97 12.88 -2.91
CA GLY A 245 -12.44 14.22 -3.17
C GLY A 245 -10.94 14.32 -2.85
N ASP A 246 -10.54 13.90 -1.65
CA ASP A 246 -9.13 13.91 -1.23
C ASP A 246 -8.29 12.95 -2.10
N MET A 247 -8.84 11.78 -2.41
CA MET A 247 -8.16 10.78 -3.26
C MET A 247 -7.95 11.28 -4.69
N ILE A 248 -8.92 11.98 -5.29
CA ILE A 248 -8.80 12.52 -6.65
C ILE A 248 -7.72 13.60 -6.72
N VAL A 249 -7.65 14.51 -5.76
CA VAL A 249 -6.60 15.53 -5.72
C VAL A 249 -5.20 14.88 -5.75
N LYS A 250 -5.03 13.81 -4.97
CA LYS A 250 -3.76 13.07 -4.97
C LYS A 250 -3.55 12.27 -6.26
N PHE A 251 -4.60 11.69 -6.81
CA PHE A 251 -4.57 10.96 -8.08
C PHE A 251 -4.13 11.87 -9.24
N ASP A 252 -4.76 13.03 -9.37
CA ASP A 252 -4.48 13.98 -10.46
C ASP A 252 -3.07 14.58 -10.35
N LYS A 253 -2.47 14.64 -9.15
CA LYS A 253 -1.06 15.03 -8.98
C LYS A 253 -0.09 14.09 -9.72
N TYR A 254 -0.41 12.81 -9.84
CA TYR A 254 0.50 11.80 -10.40
C TYR A 254 0.06 11.29 -11.77
N TRP A 255 -1.24 11.34 -12.08
CA TRP A 255 -1.85 10.73 -13.26
C TRP A 255 -2.88 11.62 -13.97
N GLY A 256 -2.98 12.90 -13.59
CA GLY A 256 -3.85 13.92 -14.21
C GLY A 256 -3.20 14.66 -15.38
#